data_9249faefbb40e4b28be88e77cfbc3296
#
_entry.id   9249faefbb40e4b28be88e77cfbc3296
#
_cell.length_a   1.000
_cell.length_b   1.000
_cell.length_c   1.000
_cell.angle_alpha   90.00
_cell.angle_beta   90.00
_cell.angle_gamma   90.00
#
_symmetry.space_group_name_H-M   'P 1'
#
loop_
_entity.id
_entity.type
_entity.pdbx_description
1 polymer ?
#
loop_
_entity_poly.entity_id
_entity_poly.type
_entity_poly.pdbx_seq_one_letter_code
_entity_poly.pdbx_strand_id
1 'polypeptide(L)'
;MSQSSNFVDYVKICCRSGHGGAGSSHLHRDILTSKGGPDGGDGGRGGHIIVQGSSQLWTLLHLKYRKHIIAENGFPGSSGQKSGRTGIDEILEVPLGTIARNAETGEIIFEITKDGETKILTPGGRGGLGNWHFKTSTKQTPRYSQPGEPGREEWMVLELKILADVGLVGFPNAGKSTLLSVLSAANQKSLTMHSLPWFQIWESFPIVIIDLL
;
A
#
# COMPACT_ATOMS: atom_id res chain seq x y z
N MET A 1 17.74 4.11 29.27
CA MET A 1 17.67 3.74 27.84
C MET A 1 16.37 2.99 27.66
N SER A 2 15.35 3.61 27.06
CA SER A 2 14.06 2.96 26.82
C SER A 2 14.28 1.87 25.76
N GLN A 3 14.06 0.61 26.11
CA GLN A 3 13.92 -0.46 25.15
C GLN A 3 12.71 -0.10 24.28
N SER A 4 12.95 0.42 23.09
CA SER A 4 11.92 0.56 22.07
C SER A 4 11.47 -0.86 21.72
N SER A 5 10.22 -1.20 22.01
CA SER A 5 9.65 -2.47 21.56
C SER A 5 9.86 -2.57 20.05
N ASN A 6 10.49 -3.64 19.59
CA ASN A 6 10.70 -3.90 18.16
C ASN A 6 9.39 -4.23 17.42
N PHE A 7 8.28 -4.22 18.15
CA PHE A 7 6.95 -4.47 17.61
C PHE A 7 6.30 -3.15 17.17
N VAL A 8 5.87 -3.09 15.91
CA VAL A 8 5.20 -1.94 15.29
C VAL A 8 3.93 -2.45 14.61
N ASP A 9 2.80 -2.02 15.13
CA ASP A 9 1.44 -2.36 14.68
C ASP A 9 0.78 -1.27 13.84
N TYR A 10 1.35 -0.07 13.84
CA TYR A 10 0.83 1.10 13.16
C TYR A 10 1.93 1.84 12.42
N VAL A 11 1.73 2.09 11.13
CA VAL A 11 2.67 2.86 10.30
C VAL A 11 1.89 3.76 9.35
N LYS A 12 2.29 5.05 9.31
CA LYS A 12 1.82 6.00 8.30
C LYS A 12 2.87 6.16 7.21
N ILE A 13 2.49 5.89 5.97
CA ILE A 13 3.36 5.94 4.79
C ILE A 13 2.77 6.87 3.71
N CYS A 14 3.65 7.53 2.98
CA CYS A 14 3.30 8.28 1.78
C CYS A 14 3.48 7.37 0.57
N CYS A 15 2.41 7.11 -0.15
CA CYS A 15 2.37 6.25 -1.32
C CYS A 15 2.27 7.11 -2.58
N ARG A 16 3.30 7.08 -3.43
CA ARG A 16 3.33 7.80 -4.70
C ARG A 16 3.43 6.80 -5.85
N SER A 17 2.33 6.62 -6.57
CA SER A 17 2.32 5.78 -7.77
C SER A 17 3.01 6.46 -8.95
N GLY A 18 3.45 5.66 -9.93
CA GLY A 18 4.10 6.16 -11.13
C GLY A 18 3.14 6.94 -12.04
N HIS A 19 3.65 7.98 -12.68
CA HIS A 19 2.94 8.67 -13.77
C HIS A 19 2.90 7.79 -15.01
N GLY A 20 1.85 7.86 -15.81
CA GLY A 20 1.80 7.28 -17.14
C GLY A 20 2.74 8.00 -18.10
N GLY A 21 3.37 7.27 -19.02
CA GLY A 21 4.16 7.85 -20.09
C GLY A 21 3.28 8.57 -21.13
N ALA A 22 3.82 9.60 -21.77
CA ALA A 22 3.10 10.30 -22.84
C ALA A 22 3.06 9.44 -24.11
N GLY A 23 1.96 9.51 -24.88
CA GLY A 23 1.91 8.98 -26.23
C GLY A 23 2.82 9.76 -27.17
N SER A 24 3.27 9.12 -28.26
CA SER A 24 4.12 9.72 -29.26
C SER A 24 3.28 10.38 -30.37
N SER A 25 3.72 11.55 -30.84
CA SER A 25 3.15 12.24 -32.01
C SER A 25 4.00 12.06 -33.28
N HIS A 26 4.83 11.00 -33.33
CA HIS A 26 5.74 10.74 -34.43
C HIS A 26 4.97 10.47 -35.74
N LEU A 27 5.53 10.97 -36.84
CA LEU A 27 5.05 10.72 -38.19
C LEU A 27 6.11 9.90 -38.94
N HIS A 28 5.70 8.81 -39.55
CA HIS A 28 6.58 7.94 -40.32
C HIS A 28 7.22 8.73 -41.45
N ARG A 29 8.54 8.67 -41.56
CA ARG A 29 9.33 9.26 -42.66
C ARG A 29 10.43 8.29 -43.02
N ASP A 30 10.41 7.87 -44.29
CA ASP A 30 11.43 7.03 -44.84
C ASP A 30 11.88 7.61 -46.22
N ILE A 31 12.99 7.12 -46.74
CA ILE A 31 13.58 7.57 -48.03
C ILE A 31 12.55 7.45 -49.16
N LEU A 32 11.74 6.37 -49.13
CA LEU A 32 10.71 6.09 -50.13
C LEU A 32 9.37 6.77 -49.83
N THR A 33 9.13 7.22 -48.58
CA THR A 33 7.85 7.78 -48.13
C THR A 33 8.07 9.06 -47.36
N SER A 34 8.24 10.17 -48.08
CA SER A 34 8.49 11.50 -47.48
C SER A 34 7.28 12.06 -46.71
N LYS A 35 6.04 11.60 -47.00
CA LYS A 35 4.78 12.01 -46.37
C LYS A 35 4.08 10.81 -45.73
N GLY A 36 4.76 10.13 -44.80
CA GLY A 36 4.19 9.01 -44.07
C GLY A 36 3.10 9.42 -43.09
N GLY A 37 2.25 8.48 -42.74
CA GLY A 37 1.16 8.65 -41.80
C GLY A 37 1.62 8.69 -40.34
N PRO A 38 0.68 8.84 -39.37
CA PRO A 38 1.00 8.76 -37.96
C PRO A 38 1.43 7.35 -37.61
N ASP A 39 2.54 7.23 -36.87
CA ASP A 39 3.11 5.97 -36.40
C ASP A 39 3.58 6.05 -34.94
N GLY A 40 3.15 7.07 -34.20
CA GLY A 40 3.45 7.21 -32.80
C GLY A 40 2.77 6.15 -31.94
N GLY A 41 3.53 5.46 -31.12
CA GLY A 41 3.05 4.46 -30.16
C GLY A 41 2.52 5.08 -28.86
N ASP A 42 1.89 4.26 -28.04
CA ASP A 42 1.28 4.65 -26.77
C ASP A 42 2.35 4.77 -25.67
N GLY A 43 2.09 5.60 -24.67
CA GLY A 43 2.89 5.62 -23.45
C GLY A 43 2.65 4.38 -22.59
N GLY A 44 3.66 3.99 -21.81
CA GLY A 44 3.56 2.92 -20.83
C GLY A 44 2.77 3.36 -19.59
N ARG A 45 2.13 2.42 -18.93
CA ARG A 45 1.47 2.65 -17.62
C ARG A 45 2.52 2.94 -16.55
N GLY A 46 2.23 3.84 -15.61
CA GLY A 46 2.99 4.01 -14.38
C GLY A 46 2.85 2.80 -13.45
N GLY A 47 3.87 2.54 -12.64
CA GLY A 47 3.87 1.46 -11.64
C GLY A 47 2.79 1.65 -10.58
N HIS A 48 2.18 0.57 -10.15
CA HIS A 48 1.27 0.53 -9.00
C HIS A 48 2.07 0.39 -7.70
N ILE A 49 1.45 0.76 -6.59
CA ILE A 49 1.88 0.32 -5.27
C ILE A 49 0.94 -0.80 -4.85
N ILE A 50 1.51 -1.98 -4.61
CA ILE A 50 0.80 -3.22 -4.32
C ILE A 50 1.18 -3.65 -2.91
N VAL A 51 0.19 -4.05 -2.12
CA VAL A 51 0.41 -4.68 -0.82
C VAL A 51 0.25 -6.18 -0.98
N GLN A 52 1.21 -6.94 -0.46
CA GLN A 52 1.22 -8.41 -0.48
C GLN A 52 1.28 -8.96 0.94
N GLY A 53 0.37 -9.87 1.27
CA GLY A 53 0.38 -10.56 2.56
C GLY A 53 1.51 -11.58 2.66
N SER A 54 2.21 -11.60 3.79
CA SER A 54 3.27 -12.56 4.08
C SER A 54 3.08 -13.13 5.48
N SER A 55 2.95 -14.45 5.57
CA SER A 55 2.88 -15.18 6.85
C SER A 55 4.21 -15.20 7.61
N GLN A 56 5.31 -14.80 6.97
CA GLN A 56 6.63 -14.73 7.58
C GLN A 56 6.86 -13.42 8.35
N LEU A 57 6.01 -12.43 8.13
CA LEU A 57 6.10 -11.15 8.82
C LEU A 57 5.13 -11.10 10.00
N TRP A 58 5.59 -10.51 11.11
CA TRP A 58 4.83 -10.41 12.38
C TRP A 58 4.63 -8.96 12.81
N THR A 59 5.32 -8.02 12.14
CA THR A 59 5.32 -6.61 12.50
C THR A 59 5.54 -5.75 11.26
N LEU A 60 5.08 -4.49 11.32
CA LEU A 60 5.30 -3.49 10.28
C LEU A 60 6.63 -2.71 10.47
N LEU A 61 7.57 -3.25 11.26
CA LEU A 61 8.82 -2.55 11.62
C LEU A 61 9.63 -2.10 10.41
N HIS A 62 9.70 -2.90 9.36
CA HIS A 62 10.45 -2.58 8.13
C HIS A 62 9.89 -1.34 7.41
N LEU A 63 8.57 -1.07 7.53
CA LEU A 63 7.93 0.10 6.94
C LEU A 63 8.07 1.36 7.82
N LYS A 64 8.38 1.23 9.11
CA LYS A 64 8.61 2.36 10.02
C LYS A 64 9.71 3.30 9.53
N TYR A 65 10.74 2.73 8.90
CA TYR A 65 11.90 3.47 8.40
C TYR A 65 11.77 3.84 6.92
N ARG A 66 10.80 3.24 6.21
CA ARG A 66 10.53 3.48 4.79
C ARG A 66 9.20 4.22 4.63
N LYS A 67 9.19 5.50 4.98
CA LYS A 67 7.96 6.31 4.99
C LYS A 67 7.47 6.76 3.62
N HIS A 68 8.35 6.79 2.62
CA HIS A 68 8.02 7.19 1.25
C HIS A 68 8.20 5.99 0.34
N ILE A 69 7.10 5.58 -0.28
CA ILE A 69 7.03 4.48 -1.22
C ILE A 69 6.73 5.08 -2.59
N ILE A 70 7.62 4.86 -3.54
CA ILE A 70 7.54 5.47 -4.87
C ILE A 70 7.66 4.36 -5.91
N ALA A 71 6.64 4.25 -6.78
CA ALA A 71 6.66 3.36 -7.92
C ALA A 71 7.23 4.07 -9.17
N GLU A 72 7.73 3.30 -10.12
CA GLU A 72 8.38 3.81 -11.33
C GLU A 72 7.35 4.44 -12.29
N ASN A 73 7.74 5.52 -12.97
CA ASN A 73 6.93 6.13 -14.01
C ASN A 73 6.92 5.26 -15.28
N GLY A 74 5.83 5.33 -16.04
CA GLY A 74 5.76 4.76 -17.39
C GLY A 74 6.61 5.56 -18.37
N PHE A 75 7.16 4.88 -19.38
CA PHE A 75 7.99 5.49 -20.40
C PHE A 75 7.12 6.01 -21.56
N PRO A 76 7.56 7.08 -22.25
CA PRO A 76 6.83 7.60 -23.40
C PRO A 76 6.83 6.59 -24.56
N GLY A 77 5.80 6.67 -25.39
CA GLY A 77 5.71 5.95 -26.66
C GLY A 77 6.77 6.40 -27.65
N SER A 78 7.10 5.54 -28.61
CA SER A 78 8.14 5.77 -29.61
C SER A 78 7.57 5.73 -31.03
N SER A 79 8.43 5.85 -32.04
CA SER A 79 8.11 5.66 -33.46
C SER A 79 7.81 4.20 -33.78
N GLY A 80 7.17 3.95 -34.93
CA GLY A 80 6.85 2.60 -35.39
C GLY A 80 5.80 1.91 -34.52
N GLN A 81 4.89 2.66 -33.92
CA GLN A 81 3.81 2.20 -33.04
C GLN A 81 4.32 1.42 -31.80
N LYS A 82 5.57 1.65 -31.40
CA LYS A 82 6.16 1.01 -30.24
C LYS A 82 5.65 1.69 -28.97
N SER A 83 4.92 0.92 -28.15
CA SER A 83 4.47 1.38 -26.83
C SER A 83 5.66 1.58 -25.89
N GLY A 84 5.55 2.58 -25.02
CA GLY A 84 6.50 2.79 -23.94
C GLY A 84 6.48 1.63 -22.93
N ARG A 85 7.63 1.38 -22.29
CA ARG A 85 7.73 0.38 -21.22
C ARG A 85 6.84 0.81 -20.05
N THR A 86 6.12 -0.15 -19.46
CA THR A 86 5.39 0.07 -18.21
C THR A 86 6.36 0.28 -17.06
N GLY A 87 6.04 1.18 -16.16
CA GLY A 87 6.78 1.36 -14.89
C GLY A 87 6.68 0.11 -14.02
N ILE A 88 7.73 -0.17 -13.27
CA ILE A 88 7.78 -1.30 -12.34
C ILE A 88 6.86 -1.02 -11.16
N ASP A 89 6.04 -2.02 -10.82
CA ASP A 89 5.18 -1.97 -9.64
C ASP A 89 6.03 -2.13 -8.36
N GLU A 90 5.68 -1.39 -7.32
CA GLU A 90 6.33 -1.49 -6.02
C GLU A 90 5.49 -2.37 -5.10
N ILE A 91 6.09 -3.46 -4.59
CA ILE A 91 5.43 -4.43 -3.75
C ILE A 91 5.83 -4.20 -2.28
N LEU A 92 4.83 -4.03 -1.43
CA LEU A 92 4.97 -3.91 0.02
C LEU A 92 4.51 -5.21 0.67
N GLU A 93 5.43 -5.92 1.26
CA GLU A 93 5.08 -7.09 2.06
C GLU A 93 4.58 -6.64 3.44
N VAL A 94 3.45 -7.21 3.88
CA VAL A 94 2.83 -6.90 5.18
C VAL A 94 2.40 -8.19 5.86
N PRO A 95 2.36 -8.23 7.21
CA PRO A 95 1.82 -9.37 7.95
C PRO A 95 0.32 -9.55 7.67
N LEU A 96 -0.16 -10.77 7.90
CA LEU A 96 -1.58 -11.11 7.82
C LEU A 96 -2.38 -10.34 8.89
N GLY A 97 -3.62 -9.96 8.57
CA GLY A 97 -4.43 -9.10 9.44
C GLY A 97 -4.12 -7.60 9.30
N THR A 98 -3.29 -7.20 8.33
CA THR A 98 -3.03 -5.78 8.08
C THR A 98 -4.20 -5.12 7.37
N ILE A 99 -4.67 -3.99 7.92
CA ILE A 99 -5.69 -3.12 7.33
C ILE A 99 -5.00 -1.91 6.72
N ALA A 100 -5.37 -1.58 5.50
CA ALA A 100 -5.00 -0.32 4.86
C ALA A 100 -6.14 0.69 4.96
N ARG A 101 -5.83 1.89 5.45
CA ARG A 101 -6.76 3.03 5.55
C ARG A 101 -6.18 4.24 4.85
N ASN A 102 -7.06 5.07 4.30
CA ASN A 102 -6.66 6.40 3.87
C ASN A 102 -6.43 7.28 5.11
N ALA A 103 -5.28 7.95 5.19
CA ALA A 103 -4.93 8.77 6.37
C ALA A 103 -5.74 10.06 6.50
N GLU A 104 -6.38 10.53 5.42
CA GLU A 104 -7.16 11.76 5.39
C GLU A 104 -8.63 11.49 5.66
N THR A 105 -9.22 10.48 5.00
CA THR A 105 -10.65 10.14 5.14
C THR A 105 -10.91 9.15 6.28
N GLY A 106 -9.91 8.40 6.71
CA GLY A 106 -10.05 7.31 7.69
C GLY A 106 -10.75 6.06 7.15
N GLU A 107 -11.14 6.05 5.87
CA GLU A 107 -11.84 4.93 5.25
C GLU A 107 -10.92 3.71 5.11
N ILE A 108 -11.47 2.53 5.41
CA ILE A 108 -10.79 1.26 5.17
C ILE A 108 -10.85 0.97 3.68
N ILE A 109 -9.67 0.81 3.07
CA ILE A 109 -9.55 0.47 1.65
C ILE A 109 -9.66 -1.05 1.49
N PHE A 110 -8.90 -1.80 2.28
CA PHE A 110 -8.94 -3.27 2.31
C PHE A 110 -8.25 -3.83 3.55
N GLU A 111 -8.42 -5.12 3.74
CA GLU A 111 -7.73 -5.95 4.73
C GLU A 111 -7.04 -7.11 4.01
N ILE A 112 -5.83 -7.48 4.44
CA ILE A 112 -5.06 -8.62 3.94
C ILE A 112 -5.21 -9.78 4.94
N THR A 113 -5.84 -10.87 4.51
CA THR A 113 -6.14 -12.00 5.39
C THR A 113 -5.42 -13.29 5.01
N LYS A 114 -4.95 -13.39 3.76
CA LYS A 114 -4.34 -14.63 3.25
C LYS A 114 -2.90 -14.40 2.85
N ASP A 115 -2.08 -15.45 3.01
CA ASP A 115 -0.71 -15.46 2.53
C ASP A 115 -0.66 -15.39 1.01
N GLY A 116 0.24 -14.54 0.48
CA GLY A 116 0.35 -14.27 -0.95
C GLY A 116 -0.78 -13.42 -1.55
N GLU A 117 -1.78 -13.00 -0.76
CA GLU A 117 -2.84 -12.11 -1.25
C GLU A 117 -2.25 -10.76 -1.65
N THR A 118 -2.56 -10.31 -2.86
CA THR A 118 -2.09 -9.01 -3.38
C THR A 118 -3.25 -8.06 -3.62
N LYS A 119 -3.11 -6.81 -3.16
CA LYS A 119 -4.09 -5.74 -3.40
C LYS A 119 -3.41 -4.45 -3.81
N ILE A 120 -4.00 -3.74 -4.77
CA ILE A 120 -3.49 -2.44 -5.21
C ILE A 120 -3.86 -1.39 -4.17
N LEU A 121 -2.85 -0.77 -3.56
CA LEU A 121 -3.02 0.32 -2.60
C LEU A 121 -3.21 1.65 -3.33
N THR A 122 -2.31 1.95 -4.28
CA THR A 122 -2.38 3.18 -5.09
C THR A 122 -2.14 2.83 -6.56
N PRO A 123 -3.15 3.03 -7.45
CA PRO A 123 -3.01 2.72 -8.86
C PRO A 123 -2.10 3.72 -9.58
N GLY A 124 -1.26 3.23 -10.48
CA GLY A 124 -0.44 4.04 -11.38
C GLY A 124 -1.27 4.72 -12.47
N GLY A 125 -0.79 5.84 -12.98
CA GLY A 125 -1.40 6.59 -14.07
C GLY A 125 -1.38 5.79 -15.39
N ARG A 126 -2.42 5.93 -16.20
CA ARG A 126 -2.49 5.31 -17.53
C ARG A 126 -1.54 5.99 -18.50
N GLY A 127 -0.96 5.22 -19.41
CA GLY A 127 -0.22 5.76 -20.53
C GLY A 127 -1.12 6.53 -21.50
N GLY A 128 -0.58 7.61 -22.06
CA GLY A 128 -1.26 8.41 -23.07
C GLY A 128 -1.29 7.70 -24.43
N LEU A 129 -2.33 7.90 -25.21
CA LEU A 129 -2.47 7.33 -26.56
C LEU A 129 -1.59 8.06 -27.58
N GLY A 130 -0.95 7.31 -28.47
CA GLY A 130 -0.18 7.82 -29.59
C GLY A 130 -1.06 8.43 -30.68
N ASN A 131 -0.46 9.21 -31.58
CA ASN A 131 -1.18 9.88 -32.65
C ASN A 131 -1.83 8.92 -33.67
N TRP A 132 -1.37 7.69 -33.75
CA TRP A 132 -1.97 6.65 -34.57
C TRP A 132 -3.47 6.41 -34.23
N HIS A 133 -3.86 6.49 -32.96
CA HIS A 133 -5.26 6.33 -32.50
C HIS A 133 -6.19 7.47 -32.96
N PHE A 134 -5.63 8.66 -33.24
CA PHE A 134 -6.39 9.85 -33.62
C PHE A 134 -6.54 10.05 -35.13
N LYS A 135 -6.10 9.04 -35.93
CA LYS A 135 -6.28 9.04 -37.37
C LYS A 135 -7.74 8.85 -37.74
N THR A 136 -8.27 9.78 -38.53
CA THR A 136 -9.64 9.74 -39.07
C THR A 136 -9.60 9.94 -40.58
N SER A 137 -10.73 9.68 -41.29
CA SER A 137 -10.85 9.92 -42.73
C SER A 137 -10.57 11.37 -43.12
N THR A 138 -10.98 12.31 -42.28
CA THR A 138 -10.82 13.75 -42.51
C THR A 138 -9.43 14.25 -41.99
N LYS A 139 -8.88 13.65 -40.94
CA LYS A 139 -7.58 14.01 -40.34
C LYS A 139 -6.63 12.83 -40.38
N GLN A 140 -5.99 12.65 -41.54
CA GLN A 140 -5.12 11.49 -41.78
C GLN A 140 -3.76 11.57 -41.10
N THR A 141 -3.27 12.77 -40.75
CA THR A 141 -1.95 13.00 -40.12
C THR A 141 -2.07 13.87 -38.88
N PRO A 142 -2.66 13.35 -37.76
CA PRO A 142 -2.69 14.09 -36.49
C PRO A 142 -1.26 14.26 -35.94
N ARG A 143 -0.95 15.51 -35.53
CA ARG A 143 0.34 15.88 -34.95
C ARG A 143 0.28 16.03 -33.42
N TYR A 144 -0.73 15.44 -32.79
CA TYR A 144 -0.91 15.47 -31.34
C TYR A 144 -1.06 14.06 -30.82
N SER A 145 -0.66 13.87 -29.60
CA SER A 145 -0.84 12.65 -28.82
C SER A 145 -1.41 13.01 -27.46
N GLN A 146 -1.86 12.02 -26.73
CA GLN A 146 -2.39 12.20 -25.38
C GLN A 146 -1.23 12.18 -24.36
N PRO A 147 -1.18 13.10 -23.40
CA PRO A 147 -0.26 12.99 -22.27
C PRO A 147 -0.64 11.78 -21.42
N GLY A 148 0.32 11.23 -20.68
CA GLY A 148 0.04 10.22 -19.68
C GLY A 148 -0.73 10.81 -18.50
N GLU A 149 -1.54 9.99 -17.83
CA GLU A 149 -2.23 10.38 -16.61
C GLU A 149 -1.22 10.56 -15.46
N PRO A 150 -1.41 11.56 -14.61
CA PRO A 150 -0.58 11.72 -13.42
C PRO A 150 -0.76 10.54 -12.47
N GLY A 151 0.30 10.13 -11.80
CA GLY A 151 0.22 9.22 -10.67
C GLY A 151 -0.45 9.90 -9.48
N ARG A 152 -0.88 9.09 -8.51
CA ARG A 152 -1.50 9.56 -7.27
C ARG A 152 -0.48 9.60 -6.15
N GLU A 153 -0.59 10.60 -5.30
CA GLU A 153 0.17 10.68 -4.06
C GLU A 153 -0.81 10.79 -2.89
N GLU A 154 -0.80 9.80 -2.02
CA GLU A 154 -1.77 9.68 -0.93
C GLU A 154 -1.06 9.18 0.34
N TRP A 155 -1.49 9.70 1.48
CA TRP A 155 -1.05 9.19 2.77
C TRP A 155 -1.92 8.02 3.20
N MET A 156 -1.27 6.89 3.46
CA MET A 156 -1.92 5.67 3.90
C MET A 156 -1.47 5.29 5.30
N VAL A 157 -2.38 4.68 6.03
CA VAL A 157 -2.14 4.09 7.34
C VAL A 157 -2.28 2.59 7.20
N LEU A 158 -1.25 1.87 7.61
CA LEU A 158 -1.28 0.43 7.75
C LEU A 158 -1.38 0.09 9.24
N GLU A 159 -2.42 -0.63 9.62
CA GLU A 159 -2.69 -1.10 10.98
C GLU A 159 -2.73 -2.61 11.00
N LEU A 160 -1.99 -3.22 11.91
CA LEU A 160 -2.03 -4.65 12.14
C LEU A 160 -3.09 -4.97 13.19
N LYS A 161 -4.12 -5.74 12.82
CA LYS A 161 -5.04 -6.35 13.79
C LYS A 161 -4.32 -7.48 14.51
N ILE A 162 -3.99 -7.24 15.77
CA ILE A 162 -3.44 -8.27 16.63
C ILE A 162 -4.62 -9.04 17.21
N LEU A 163 -4.72 -10.32 16.85
CA LEU A 163 -5.65 -11.23 17.50
C LEU A 163 -4.88 -11.90 18.64
N ALA A 164 -5.41 -11.78 19.85
CA ALA A 164 -4.84 -12.50 20.98
C ALA A 164 -5.25 -13.97 20.92
N ASP A 165 -4.29 -14.88 21.02
CA ASP A 165 -4.53 -16.32 21.02
C ASP A 165 -5.14 -16.80 22.36
N VAL A 166 -4.78 -16.14 23.47
CA VAL A 166 -5.21 -16.51 24.82
C VAL A 166 -5.57 -15.27 25.65
N GLY A 167 -6.73 -15.30 26.30
CA GLY A 167 -7.15 -14.29 27.25
C GLY A 167 -7.12 -14.84 28.70
N LEU A 168 -6.49 -14.13 29.65
CA LEU A 168 -6.53 -14.44 31.07
C LEU A 168 -7.62 -13.62 31.75
N VAL A 169 -8.65 -14.29 32.25
CA VAL A 169 -9.76 -13.69 33.00
C VAL A 169 -9.72 -14.15 34.43
N GLY A 170 -9.94 -13.27 35.40
CA GLY A 170 -9.98 -13.63 36.83
C GLY A 170 -10.11 -12.42 37.73
N PHE A 171 -10.44 -12.67 39.01
CA PHE A 171 -10.63 -11.64 40.02
C PHE A 171 -9.37 -10.77 40.23
N PRO A 172 -9.54 -9.53 40.73
CA PRO A 172 -8.40 -8.73 41.18
C PRO A 172 -7.54 -9.54 42.14
N ASN A 173 -6.20 -9.38 42.07
CA ASN A 173 -5.23 -10.08 42.92
C ASN A 173 -5.19 -11.63 42.77
N ALA A 174 -5.79 -12.21 41.76
CA ALA A 174 -5.75 -13.65 41.49
C ALA A 174 -4.40 -14.12 40.89
N GLY A 175 -3.35 -13.30 40.94
CA GLY A 175 -2.03 -13.67 40.48
C GLY A 175 -1.83 -13.66 38.95
N LYS A 176 -2.78 -13.08 38.18
CA LYS A 176 -2.66 -13.00 36.69
C LYS A 176 -1.36 -12.34 36.20
N SER A 177 -1.02 -11.20 36.80
CA SER A 177 0.20 -10.46 36.49
C SER A 177 1.47 -11.22 36.88
N THR A 178 1.44 -11.98 37.97
CA THR A 178 2.56 -12.82 38.39
C THR A 178 2.75 -14.00 37.42
N LEU A 179 1.64 -14.64 37.01
CA LEU A 179 1.68 -15.70 36.01
C LEU A 179 2.25 -15.19 34.68
N LEU A 180 1.81 -14.01 34.27
CA LEU A 180 2.26 -13.37 33.04
C LEU A 180 3.75 -13.04 33.07
N SER A 181 4.26 -12.53 34.21
CA SER A 181 5.70 -12.22 34.38
C SER A 181 6.60 -13.45 34.33
N VAL A 182 6.05 -14.62 34.66
CA VAL A 182 6.78 -15.90 34.61
C VAL A 182 6.74 -16.52 33.22
N LEU A 183 5.63 -16.38 32.49
CA LEU A 183 5.44 -17.00 31.17
C LEU A 183 5.94 -16.12 30.03
N SER A 184 6.00 -14.82 30.20
CA SER A 184 6.37 -13.88 29.15
C SER A 184 7.46 -12.93 29.62
N ALA A 185 8.49 -12.71 28.78
CA ALA A 185 9.47 -11.63 28.98
C ALA A 185 8.88 -10.22 28.69
N ALA A 186 7.60 -10.11 28.39
CA ALA A 186 6.93 -8.87 28.06
C ALA A 186 6.71 -7.97 29.27
N ASN A 187 7.09 -6.71 29.17
CA ASN A 187 6.80 -5.68 30.18
C ASN A 187 5.31 -5.38 30.24
N GLN A 188 4.69 -5.72 31.36
CA GLN A 188 3.27 -5.46 31.62
C GLN A 188 2.98 -3.97 31.77
N LYS A 189 2.00 -3.45 31.07
CA LYS A 189 1.27 -2.25 31.46
C LYS A 189 0.09 -2.67 32.34
N SER A 190 0.29 -2.73 33.67
CA SER A 190 -0.83 -2.86 34.58
C SER A 190 -1.56 -1.52 34.64
N LEU A 191 -2.78 -1.49 34.15
CA LEU A 191 -3.71 -0.41 34.44
C LEU A 191 -4.20 -0.62 35.85
N THR A 192 -3.72 0.19 36.81
CA THR A 192 -4.27 0.29 38.14
C THR A 192 -5.66 0.88 38.05
N MET A 193 -6.69 0.06 38.21
CA MET A 193 -8.06 0.52 38.42
C MET A 193 -8.19 1.13 39.81
N HIS A 194 -8.46 2.44 39.88
CA HIS A 194 -9.00 3.06 41.10
C HIS A 194 -10.35 2.42 41.43
N SER A 195 -10.50 2.11 42.71
CA SER A 195 -11.66 1.46 43.33
C SER A 195 -12.99 2.01 42.81
N LEU A 196 -13.69 1.23 42.00
CA LEU A 196 -15.11 1.43 41.69
C LEU A 196 -15.98 0.72 42.74
N PRO A 197 -17.14 1.27 43.08
CA PRO A 197 -18.01 0.68 44.06
C PRO A 197 -18.58 -0.66 43.59
N TRP A 198 -18.82 -1.59 44.52
CA TRP A 198 -19.17 -2.99 44.34
C TRP A 198 -20.33 -3.31 43.38
N PHE A 199 -21.14 -2.34 43.03
CA PHE A 199 -22.33 -2.52 42.20
C PHE A 199 -22.08 -2.60 40.69
N GLN A 200 -20.89 -2.23 40.21
CA GLN A 200 -20.51 -2.26 38.77
C GLN A 200 -19.55 -3.39 38.36
N ILE A 201 -19.34 -4.36 39.26
CA ILE A 201 -18.32 -5.41 39.06
C ILE A 201 -18.73 -6.47 38.04
N TRP A 202 -20.00 -6.54 37.62
CA TRP A 202 -20.46 -7.56 36.68
C TRP A 202 -20.15 -7.25 35.21
N GLU A 203 -19.84 -6.02 34.84
CA GLU A 203 -19.65 -5.63 33.45
C GLU A 203 -18.18 -5.38 33.03
N SER A 204 -17.22 -5.40 33.93
CA SER A 204 -15.83 -5.11 33.61
C SER A 204 -14.84 -6.04 34.29
N PHE A 205 -14.76 -7.28 33.82
CA PHE A 205 -13.60 -8.11 34.11
C PHE A 205 -12.42 -7.55 33.28
N PRO A 206 -11.27 -7.24 33.92
CA PRO A 206 -10.09 -6.86 33.15
C PRO A 206 -9.62 -8.08 32.34
N ILE A 207 -9.88 -8.06 31.05
CA ILE A 207 -9.32 -9.04 30.10
C ILE A 207 -7.87 -8.64 29.89
N VAL A 208 -6.94 -9.48 30.33
CA VAL A 208 -5.52 -9.35 29.99
C VAL A 208 -5.29 -10.20 28.76
N ILE A 209 -5.11 -9.55 27.63
CA ILE A 209 -4.82 -10.19 26.35
C ILE A 209 -3.32 -10.43 26.28
N ILE A 210 -2.90 -11.67 26.03
CA ILE A 210 -1.51 -12.06 25.84
C ILE A 210 -1.33 -12.50 24.40
N ASP A 211 -0.45 -11.84 23.68
CA ASP A 211 0.18 -12.40 22.50
C ASP A 211 1.34 -13.29 22.96
N LEU A 212 1.19 -14.58 22.76
CA LEU A 212 2.28 -15.55 22.92
C LEU A 212 3.03 -15.62 21.58
N LEU A 213 4.01 -14.77 21.41
CA LEU A 213 5.04 -14.87 20.39
C LEU A 213 6.38 -15.27 21.01
#